data_9181746c897a2b20551073d56f3b5b5e
#
_entry.id   9181746c897a2b20551073d56f3b5b5e
#
_cell.length_a   1.000
_cell.length_b   1.000
_cell.length_c   1.000
_cell.angle_alpha   90.00
_cell.angle_beta   90.00
_cell.angle_gamma   90.00
#
_symmetry.space_group_name_H-M   'P 1'
#
loop_
_entity.id
_entity.type
_entity.pdbx_description
1 polymer ?
#
loop_
_entity_poly.entity_id
_entity_poly.type
_entity_poly.pdbx_seq_one_letter_code
_entity_poly.pdbx_strand_id
1 'polypeptide(L)'
;MIKNMSKVELYKDVKNSLGEGITWSSIDQSLLWVDIKPKSVLFRINLDNEKLETFDLPDFVTATSIISKNEIALVSNNGVNKFNFQSKKYERIINVEDDILTNRSNDGASDAKGRLWFGTMQNNFNQDGSAKSLNAKSGSLYCLSDNKVNIVETNLGIPNTFVWSPDNTKFYFADTTEGSLLEYNFNLDEGSLSDKKNFFNFDRGAPDGSTIDSDGFIWNCRWGGSCVVKIDPKGTVDQIYELPVENVTNCVFGGNDLKTLFIT
;
A
#
# COMPACT_ATOMS: atom_id res chain seq x y z
N MET A 1 34.82 -8.80 3.93
CA MET A 1 34.14 -7.50 4.16
C MET A 1 32.85 -7.79 4.89
N ILE A 2 32.70 -7.32 6.14
CA ILE A 2 31.42 -7.42 6.87
C ILE A 2 30.51 -6.38 6.21
N LYS A 3 29.52 -6.82 5.39
CA LYS A 3 28.44 -5.95 4.99
C LYS A 3 27.76 -5.46 6.29
N ASN A 4 27.72 -4.15 6.50
CA ASN A 4 26.91 -3.57 7.58
C ASN A 4 25.49 -4.12 7.42
N MET A 5 25.10 -5.00 8.32
CA MET A 5 23.70 -5.44 8.40
C MET A 5 22.92 -4.22 8.86
N SER A 6 22.01 -3.74 8.02
CA SER A 6 21.06 -2.71 8.40
C SER A 6 20.31 -3.22 9.64
N LYS A 7 20.35 -2.45 10.73
CA LYS A 7 19.72 -2.83 11.98
C LYS A 7 18.22 -2.59 11.84
N VAL A 8 17.42 -3.63 12.04
CA VAL A 8 15.96 -3.50 12.17
C VAL A 8 15.66 -3.15 13.62
N GLU A 9 14.90 -2.09 13.85
CA GLU A 9 14.53 -1.60 15.17
C GLU A 9 13.02 -1.34 15.22
N LEU A 10 12.40 -1.60 16.40
CA LEU A 10 11.03 -1.20 16.65
C LEU A 10 10.97 0.31 16.86
N TYR A 11 10.35 1.02 15.91
CA TYR A 11 10.22 2.47 16.00
C TYR A 11 9.07 2.89 16.92
N LYS A 12 7.86 2.32 16.76
CA LYS A 12 6.70 2.58 17.63
C LYS A 12 5.90 1.29 17.87
N ASP A 13 5.64 0.95 19.12
CA ASP A 13 4.79 -0.18 19.51
C ASP A 13 3.34 0.30 19.68
N VAL A 14 2.59 0.31 18.58
CA VAL A 14 1.16 0.72 18.56
C VAL A 14 0.20 -0.46 18.55
N LYS A 15 0.71 -1.68 18.49
CA LYS A 15 -0.07 -2.94 18.52
C LYS A 15 -1.17 -3.02 17.45
N ASN A 16 -0.82 -2.67 16.21
CA ASN A 16 -1.74 -2.83 15.11
C ASN A 16 -2.16 -4.30 14.94
N SER A 17 -3.41 -4.52 14.62
CA SER A 17 -3.93 -5.83 14.23
C SER A 17 -3.51 -6.16 12.79
N LEU A 18 -3.57 -5.16 11.92
CA LEU A 18 -3.13 -5.21 10.53
C LEU A 18 -2.70 -3.79 10.11
N GLY A 19 -1.45 -3.43 10.39
CA GLY A 19 -0.88 -2.16 9.97
C GLY A 19 -0.64 -2.15 8.48
N GLU A 20 -1.13 -1.12 7.76
CA GLU A 20 -1.12 -1.07 6.31
C GLU A 20 -1.14 0.35 5.75
N GLY A 21 -1.00 0.47 4.40
CA GLY A 21 -1.14 1.73 3.68
C GLY A 21 -0.18 2.81 4.14
N ILE A 22 1.04 2.41 4.56
CA ILE A 22 2.03 3.35 5.09
C ILE A 22 2.48 4.33 4.01
N THR A 23 2.45 5.62 4.33
CA THR A 23 2.78 6.72 3.42
C THR A 23 3.65 7.76 4.12
N TRP A 24 4.62 8.30 3.39
CA TRP A 24 5.47 9.39 3.85
C TRP A 24 5.00 10.74 3.31
N SER A 25 4.84 11.72 4.20
CA SER A 25 4.58 13.11 3.87
C SER A 25 5.83 13.95 4.07
N SER A 26 6.51 14.33 2.98
CA SER A 26 7.63 15.27 3.01
C SER A 26 7.19 16.71 3.32
N ILE A 27 5.89 17.01 3.18
CA ILE A 27 5.32 18.36 3.42
C ILE A 27 5.48 18.76 4.89
N ASP A 28 5.34 17.79 5.79
CA ASP A 28 5.36 18.01 7.24
C ASP A 28 6.10 16.93 8.01
N GLN A 29 6.96 16.18 7.32
CA GLN A 29 7.82 15.15 7.91
C GLN A 29 7.02 14.14 8.75
N SER A 30 5.92 13.64 8.19
CA SER A 30 5.03 12.71 8.89
C SER A 30 4.91 11.36 8.18
N LEU A 31 4.90 10.29 8.97
CA LEU A 31 4.42 8.98 8.54
C LEU A 31 2.92 8.87 8.83
N LEU A 32 2.20 8.28 7.89
CA LEU A 32 0.79 7.94 8.03
C LEU A 32 0.61 6.46 7.71
N TRP A 33 -0.26 5.78 8.44
CA TRP A 33 -0.66 4.40 8.16
C TRP A 33 -2.02 4.13 8.77
N VAL A 34 -2.62 3.01 8.44
CA VAL A 34 -3.89 2.55 9.01
C VAL A 34 -3.73 1.22 9.71
N ASP A 35 -4.52 1.00 10.75
CA ASP A 35 -4.80 -0.33 11.28
C ASP A 35 -6.12 -0.80 10.67
N ILE A 36 -6.02 -1.75 9.72
CA ILE A 36 -7.20 -2.26 9.00
C ILE A 36 -8.04 -3.12 9.92
N LYS A 37 -9.29 -2.71 10.12
CA LYS A 37 -10.33 -3.44 10.86
C LYS A 37 -11.69 -2.83 10.51
N PRO A 38 -12.82 -3.43 10.92
CA PRO A 38 -14.16 -2.94 10.54
C PRO A 38 -14.41 -1.47 10.81
N LYS A 39 -13.72 -0.89 11.80
CA LYS A 39 -13.58 0.56 12.01
C LYS A 39 -12.09 0.84 12.12
N SER A 40 -11.49 1.26 11.02
CA SER A 40 -10.05 1.48 10.95
C SER A 40 -9.60 2.65 11.82
N VAL A 41 -8.33 2.60 12.22
CA VAL A 41 -7.67 3.71 12.90
C VAL A 41 -6.59 4.25 11.98
N LEU A 42 -6.63 5.55 11.70
CA LEU A 42 -5.58 6.27 11.01
C LEU A 42 -4.57 6.77 12.03
N PHE A 43 -3.32 6.47 11.80
CA PHE A 43 -2.18 6.95 12.58
C PHE A 43 -1.41 7.99 11.79
N ARG A 44 -0.89 9.00 12.48
CA ARG A 44 0.05 9.99 11.96
C ARG A 44 1.11 10.28 13.00
N ILE A 45 2.38 10.13 12.66
CA ILE A 45 3.50 10.53 13.50
C ILE A 45 4.36 11.53 12.76
N ASN A 46 4.59 12.69 13.38
CA ASN A 46 5.54 13.67 12.88
C ASN A 46 6.93 13.34 13.41
N LEU A 47 7.92 13.17 12.54
CA LEU A 47 9.26 12.73 12.93
C LEU A 47 10.10 13.83 13.62
N ASP A 48 9.78 15.11 13.39
CA ASP A 48 10.55 16.21 14.00
C ASP A 48 10.28 16.35 15.50
N ASN A 49 9.08 16.03 15.96
CA ASN A 49 8.65 16.18 17.34
C ASN A 49 8.11 14.88 17.98
N GLU A 50 8.14 13.78 17.24
CA GLU A 50 7.65 12.45 17.64
C GLU A 50 6.17 12.41 18.11
N LYS A 51 5.39 13.42 17.73
CA LYS A 51 3.99 13.49 18.09
C LYS A 51 3.19 12.46 17.29
N LEU A 52 2.67 11.47 17.99
CA LEU A 52 1.72 10.49 17.44
C LEU A 52 0.29 11.01 17.64
N GLU A 53 -0.46 11.01 16.56
CA GLU A 53 -1.91 11.29 16.53
C GLU A 53 -2.66 10.07 15.99
N THR A 54 -3.83 9.82 16.54
CA THR A 54 -4.72 8.73 16.12
C THR A 54 -6.11 9.26 15.81
N PHE A 55 -6.75 8.70 14.79
CA PHE A 55 -8.07 9.10 14.35
C PHE A 55 -8.91 7.85 14.09
N ASP A 56 -9.97 7.68 14.88
CA ASP A 56 -10.96 6.64 14.61
C ASP A 56 -11.73 6.99 13.36
N LEU A 57 -11.74 6.08 12.40
CA LEU A 57 -12.47 6.25 11.15
C LEU A 57 -13.79 5.49 11.20
N PRO A 58 -14.85 6.04 10.58
CA PRO A 58 -16.18 5.43 10.61
C PRO A 58 -16.25 4.18 9.70
N ASP A 59 -15.24 3.96 8.86
CA ASP A 59 -15.25 3.04 7.74
C ASP A 59 -14.04 2.10 7.77
N PHE A 60 -14.07 1.08 6.94
CA PHE A 60 -12.98 0.18 6.68
C PHE A 60 -12.01 0.83 5.68
N VAL A 61 -10.83 1.22 6.11
CA VAL A 61 -9.84 1.95 5.31
C VAL A 61 -8.56 1.14 5.20
N THR A 62 -7.96 1.11 4.01
CA THR A 62 -6.88 0.18 3.67
C THR A 62 -5.65 0.84 3.07
N ALA A 63 -5.77 1.99 2.44
CA ALA A 63 -4.64 2.72 1.86
C ALA A 63 -4.81 4.22 2.03
N THR A 64 -3.68 4.91 2.01
CA THR A 64 -3.59 6.36 2.21
C THR A 64 -2.84 7.02 1.06
N SER A 65 -3.23 8.25 0.71
CA SER A 65 -2.50 9.09 -0.26
C SER A 65 -2.57 10.56 0.12
N ILE A 66 -1.43 11.24 0.13
CA ILE A 66 -1.33 12.64 0.55
C ILE A 66 -1.98 13.56 -0.50
N ILE A 67 -2.91 14.39 -0.06
CA ILE A 67 -3.47 15.48 -0.87
C ILE A 67 -2.77 16.80 -0.55
N SER A 68 -2.61 17.09 0.73
CA SER A 68 -1.98 18.32 1.22
C SER A 68 -1.50 18.13 2.67
N LYS A 69 -0.88 19.16 3.26
CA LYS A 69 -0.52 19.14 4.69
C LYS A 69 -1.68 18.78 5.61
N ASN A 70 -2.91 19.18 5.25
CA ASN A 70 -4.08 19.01 6.11
C ASN A 70 -5.08 17.96 5.59
N GLU A 71 -4.87 17.41 4.41
CA GLU A 71 -5.83 16.49 3.79
C GLU A 71 -5.16 15.25 3.22
N ILE A 72 -5.83 14.13 3.40
CA ILE A 72 -5.42 12.82 2.91
C ILE A 72 -6.60 12.13 2.20
N ALA A 73 -6.31 11.48 1.09
CA ALA A 73 -7.24 10.54 0.49
C ALA A 73 -7.10 9.18 1.18
N LEU A 74 -8.22 8.54 1.41
CA LEU A 74 -8.35 7.26 2.08
C LEU A 74 -9.13 6.31 1.17
N VAL A 75 -8.50 5.21 0.77
CA VAL A 75 -9.19 4.12 0.07
C VAL A 75 -9.95 3.31 1.11
N SER A 76 -11.24 3.19 0.94
CA SER A 76 -12.12 2.53 1.89
C SER A 76 -13.04 1.53 1.21
N ASN A 77 -13.83 0.83 2.02
CA ASN A 77 -14.95 0.06 1.50
C ASN A 77 -15.83 0.96 0.61
N ASN A 78 -16.14 0.45 -0.56
CA ASN A 78 -17.05 1.07 -1.53
C ASN A 78 -16.59 2.46 -2.02
N GLY A 79 -15.28 2.77 -1.98
CA GLY A 79 -14.79 3.98 -2.63
C GLY A 79 -13.63 4.71 -1.97
N VAL A 80 -13.51 5.98 -2.31
CA VAL A 80 -12.45 6.87 -1.82
C VAL A 80 -13.05 8.01 -1.01
N ASN A 81 -12.43 8.31 0.12
CA ASN A 81 -12.82 9.40 1.01
C ASN A 81 -11.68 10.39 1.15
N LYS A 82 -12.00 11.57 1.63
CA LYS A 82 -11.08 12.58 2.07
C LYS A 82 -11.20 12.77 3.58
N PHE A 83 -10.08 12.85 4.26
CA PHE A 83 -10.02 13.21 5.67
C PHE A 83 -9.21 14.49 5.85
N ASN A 84 -9.75 15.43 6.64
CA ASN A 84 -9.08 16.69 6.98
C ASN A 84 -8.61 16.65 8.43
N PHE A 85 -7.31 16.76 8.66
CA PHE A 85 -6.68 16.64 9.99
C PHE A 85 -7.09 17.76 10.97
N GLN A 86 -7.41 18.96 10.49
CA GLN A 86 -7.79 20.08 11.35
C GLN A 86 -9.25 20.00 11.77
N SER A 87 -10.16 19.88 10.80
CA SER A 87 -11.61 19.84 11.06
C SER A 87 -12.11 18.47 11.48
N LYS A 88 -11.31 17.41 11.33
CA LYS A 88 -11.66 15.99 11.53
C LYS A 88 -12.80 15.53 10.60
N LYS A 89 -13.05 16.26 9.52
CA LYS A 89 -14.09 15.95 8.56
C LYS A 89 -13.69 14.77 7.71
N TYR A 90 -14.57 13.77 7.62
CA TYR A 90 -14.47 12.60 6.76
C TYR A 90 -15.56 12.70 5.69
N GLU A 91 -15.18 12.73 4.42
CA GLU A 91 -16.09 12.98 3.31
C GLU A 91 -15.86 11.97 2.19
N ARG A 92 -16.94 11.40 1.66
CA ARG A 92 -16.89 10.57 0.47
C ARG A 92 -16.55 11.44 -0.75
N ILE A 93 -15.51 11.04 -1.50
CA ILE A 93 -15.15 11.63 -2.80
C ILE A 93 -15.93 10.92 -3.91
N ILE A 94 -15.85 9.58 -3.93
CA ILE A 94 -16.47 8.78 -4.97
C ILE A 94 -16.78 7.37 -4.46
N ASN A 95 -17.88 6.80 -4.94
CA ASN A 95 -18.26 5.43 -4.69
C ASN A 95 -17.65 4.48 -5.73
N VAL A 96 -17.32 3.27 -5.30
CA VAL A 96 -16.78 2.18 -6.13
C VAL A 96 -17.38 0.88 -5.63
N GLU A 97 -17.88 0.05 -6.56
CA GLU A 97 -18.49 -1.26 -6.25
C GLU A 97 -19.69 -1.19 -5.28
N ASP A 98 -20.52 -0.16 -5.37
CA ASP A 98 -21.71 -0.04 -4.50
C ASP A 98 -22.66 -1.23 -4.61
N ASP A 99 -22.63 -1.95 -5.73
CA ASP A 99 -23.40 -3.15 -6.02
C ASP A 99 -22.69 -4.45 -5.63
N ILE A 100 -21.41 -4.41 -5.24
CA ILE A 100 -20.61 -5.58 -4.87
C ILE A 100 -20.32 -5.59 -3.36
N LEU A 101 -21.35 -5.77 -2.56
CA LEU A 101 -21.28 -5.73 -1.08
C LEU A 101 -20.37 -6.80 -0.46
N THR A 102 -19.93 -7.76 -1.25
CA THR A 102 -19.02 -8.84 -0.81
C THR A 102 -17.56 -8.47 -0.93
N ASN A 103 -17.22 -7.32 -1.51
CA ASN A 103 -15.86 -6.85 -1.67
C ASN A 103 -15.46 -5.82 -0.61
N ARG A 104 -14.17 -5.59 -0.52
CA ARG A 104 -13.50 -4.51 0.18
C ARG A 104 -12.32 -3.99 -0.64
N SER A 105 -11.87 -2.79 -0.33
CA SER A 105 -10.55 -2.34 -0.82
C SER A 105 -9.42 -3.15 -0.15
N ASN A 106 -8.22 -3.10 -0.77
CA ASN A 106 -7.01 -3.64 -0.18
C ASN A 106 -5.90 -2.58 -0.20
N ASP A 107 -4.97 -2.60 -1.13
CA ASP A 107 -3.86 -1.67 -1.21
C ASP A 107 -4.08 -0.61 -2.30
N GLY A 108 -3.26 0.44 -2.30
CA GLY A 108 -3.28 1.49 -3.31
C GLY A 108 -2.23 2.57 -3.07
N ALA A 109 -1.86 3.27 -4.14
CA ALA A 109 -0.93 4.38 -4.10
C ALA A 109 -1.24 5.38 -5.21
N SER A 110 -0.64 6.58 -5.13
CA SER A 110 -0.74 7.58 -6.21
C SER A 110 0.46 7.55 -7.13
N ASP A 111 0.20 7.69 -8.44
CA ASP A 111 1.25 7.89 -9.43
C ASP A 111 1.80 9.33 -9.41
N ALA A 112 2.83 9.59 -10.23
CA ALA A 112 3.50 10.89 -10.29
C ALA A 112 2.60 12.05 -10.79
N LYS A 113 1.45 11.76 -11.39
CA LYS A 113 0.42 12.76 -11.74
C LYS A 113 -0.66 12.91 -10.68
N GLY A 114 -0.56 12.20 -9.56
CA GLY A 114 -1.52 12.25 -8.45
C GLY A 114 -2.81 11.48 -8.70
N ARG A 115 -2.87 10.62 -9.73
CA ARG A 115 -3.99 9.69 -9.89
C ARG A 115 -3.87 8.60 -8.85
N LEU A 116 -4.97 8.28 -8.16
CA LEU A 116 -5.00 7.25 -7.14
C LEU A 116 -5.34 5.90 -7.78
N TRP A 117 -4.40 4.95 -7.66
CA TRP A 117 -4.56 3.57 -8.09
C TRP A 117 -4.83 2.72 -6.85
N PHE A 118 -5.81 1.84 -6.92
CA PHE A 118 -6.16 0.98 -5.79
C PHE A 118 -6.83 -0.30 -6.26
N GLY A 119 -6.79 -1.29 -5.40
CA GLY A 119 -7.39 -2.59 -5.65
C GLY A 119 -8.53 -2.91 -4.71
N THR A 120 -9.47 -3.71 -5.19
CA THR A 120 -10.50 -4.36 -4.40
C THR A 120 -10.29 -5.86 -4.37
N MET A 121 -10.89 -6.53 -3.40
CA MET A 121 -10.84 -7.97 -3.21
C MET A 121 -12.10 -8.47 -2.53
N GLN A 122 -12.32 -9.77 -2.52
CA GLN A 122 -13.35 -10.35 -1.66
C GLN A 122 -13.08 -9.99 -0.20
N ASN A 123 -14.09 -9.50 0.50
CA ASN A 123 -13.95 -9.18 1.93
C ASN A 123 -13.69 -10.46 2.74
N ASN A 124 -12.52 -10.48 3.39
CA ASN A 124 -12.03 -11.59 4.21
C ASN A 124 -12.17 -11.35 5.72
N PHE A 125 -13.04 -10.42 6.11
CA PHE A 125 -13.38 -10.15 7.50
C PHE A 125 -14.87 -10.38 7.76
N ASN A 126 -15.18 -10.93 8.92
CA ASN A 126 -16.50 -10.92 9.51
C ASN A 126 -16.77 -9.56 10.18
N GLN A 127 -18.02 -9.31 10.56
CA GLN A 127 -18.41 -8.06 11.23
C GLN A 127 -17.71 -7.84 12.58
N ASP A 128 -17.31 -8.92 13.26
CA ASP A 128 -16.56 -8.91 14.51
C ASP A 128 -15.04 -8.73 14.32
N GLY A 129 -14.58 -8.63 13.07
CA GLY A 129 -13.16 -8.48 12.70
C GLY A 129 -12.40 -9.80 12.61
N SER A 130 -13.03 -10.94 12.84
CA SER A 130 -12.40 -12.26 12.65
C SER A 130 -12.19 -12.58 11.15
N ALA A 131 -11.17 -13.39 10.87
CA ALA A 131 -10.84 -13.76 9.50
C ALA A 131 -11.91 -14.63 8.84
N LYS A 132 -12.15 -14.40 7.55
CA LYS A 132 -13.02 -15.17 6.68
C LYS A 132 -12.24 -15.67 5.47
N SER A 133 -12.48 -16.91 5.06
CA SER A 133 -11.81 -17.51 3.92
C SER A 133 -12.12 -16.78 2.61
N LEU A 134 -11.11 -16.63 1.78
CA LEU A 134 -11.26 -16.20 0.39
C LEU A 134 -11.63 -17.42 -0.47
N ASN A 135 -12.61 -17.26 -1.34
CA ASN A 135 -13.06 -18.31 -2.25
C ASN A 135 -13.37 -17.80 -3.66
N ALA A 136 -13.14 -16.53 -3.93
CA ALA A 136 -13.36 -15.91 -5.23
C ALA A 136 -12.28 -14.86 -5.54
N LYS A 137 -11.96 -14.72 -6.81
CA LYS A 137 -11.21 -13.61 -7.37
C LYS A 137 -12.19 -12.56 -7.90
N SER A 138 -12.82 -11.83 -6.99
CA SER A 138 -13.83 -10.81 -7.31
C SER A 138 -13.28 -9.40 -7.36
N GLY A 139 -11.99 -9.25 -7.09
CA GLY A 139 -11.33 -7.94 -7.05
C GLY A 139 -11.05 -7.34 -8.40
N SER A 140 -10.78 -6.05 -8.40
CA SER A 140 -10.40 -5.26 -9.57
C SER A 140 -9.33 -4.24 -9.22
N LEU A 141 -8.58 -3.82 -10.23
CA LEU A 141 -7.65 -2.70 -10.19
C LEU A 141 -8.35 -1.47 -10.78
N TYR A 142 -8.31 -0.37 -10.04
CA TYR A 142 -8.92 0.90 -10.39
C TYR A 142 -7.89 2.02 -10.49
N CYS A 143 -8.18 3.00 -11.36
CA CYS A 143 -7.49 4.28 -11.42
C CYS A 143 -8.51 5.41 -11.28
N LEU A 144 -8.38 6.23 -10.23
CA LEU A 144 -9.17 7.44 -10.01
C LEU A 144 -8.37 8.65 -10.53
N SER A 145 -8.94 9.34 -11.50
CA SER A 145 -8.44 10.60 -12.06
C SER A 145 -9.62 11.53 -12.37
N ASP A 146 -9.49 12.81 -12.06
CA ASP A 146 -10.50 13.84 -12.39
C ASP A 146 -11.92 13.48 -11.94
N ASN A 147 -12.04 12.93 -10.73
CA ASN A 147 -13.30 12.41 -10.16
C ASN A 147 -13.98 11.30 -11.00
N LYS A 148 -13.22 10.58 -11.80
CA LYS A 148 -13.67 9.40 -12.54
C LYS A 148 -12.87 8.19 -12.15
N VAL A 149 -13.55 7.08 -11.91
CA VAL A 149 -12.94 5.79 -11.65
C VAL A 149 -12.99 4.97 -12.92
N ASN A 150 -11.82 4.50 -13.37
CA ASN A 150 -11.70 3.57 -14.48
C ASN A 150 -11.28 2.19 -13.95
N ILE A 151 -11.92 1.14 -14.44
CA ILE A 151 -11.48 -0.23 -14.22
C ILE A 151 -10.29 -0.49 -15.15
N VAL A 152 -9.18 -0.95 -14.59
CA VAL A 152 -7.96 -1.26 -15.35
C VAL A 152 -7.83 -2.77 -15.55
N GLU A 153 -8.10 -3.55 -14.52
CA GLU A 153 -8.04 -5.01 -14.54
C GLU A 153 -9.10 -5.61 -13.61
N THR A 154 -9.59 -6.81 -13.92
CA THR A 154 -10.61 -7.54 -13.13
C THR A 154 -10.14 -8.96 -12.82
N ASN A 155 -10.94 -9.70 -12.05
CA ASN A 155 -10.64 -11.08 -11.63
C ASN A 155 -9.36 -11.20 -10.80
N LEU A 156 -9.14 -10.25 -9.91
CA LEU A 156 -8.01 -10.22 -8.98
C LEU A 156 -8.39 -10.88 -7.65
N GLY A 157 -7.41 -11.54 -7.05
CA GLY A 157 -7.52 -12.12 -5.72
C GLY A 157 -7.29 -11.05 -4.64
N ILE A 158 -6.02 -10.70 -4.39
CA ILE A 158 -5.60 -9.70 -3.40
C ILE A 158 -4.60 -8.73 -4.06
N PRO A 159 -5.08 -7.60 -4.61
CA PRO A 159 -4.23 -6.56 -5.18
C PRO A 159 -3.29 -5.94 -4.15
N ASN A 160 -1.99 -5.97 -4.43
CA ASN A 160 -0.91 -5.42 -3.62
C ASN A 160 0.22 -4.87 -4.49
N THR A 161 1.22 -4.21 -3.88
CA THR A 161 2.37 -3.66 -4.59
C THR A 161 1.97 -2.67 -5.68
N PHE A 162 1.84 -1.40 -5.32
CA PHE A 162 1.51 -0.31 -6.24
C PHE A 162 2.73 0.61 -6.35
N VAL A 163 3.70 0.28 -7.20
CA VAL A 163 4.92 1.07 -7.36
C VAL A 163 5.26 1.34 -8.82
N TRP A 164 5.81 2.51 -9.08
CA TRP A 164 6.25 2.93 -10.41
C TRP A 164 7.77 3.06 -10.45
N SER A 165 8.38 2.71 -11.58
CA SER A 165 9.81 2.95 -11.79
C SER A 165 10.16 4.43 -11.64
N PRO A 166 11.42 4.78 -11.24
CA PRO A 166 11.80 6.18 -11.06
C PRO A 166 11.63 7.06 -12.31
N ASP A 167 11.68 6.47 -13.50
CA ASP A 167 11.42 7.14 -14.78
C ASP A 167 9.94 7.15 -15.20
N ASN A 168 9.05 6.57 -14.38
CA ASN A 168 7.61 6.45 -14.63
C ASN A 168 7.25 5.73 -15.94
N THR A 169 8.08 4.81 -16.42
CA THR A 169 7.80 4.02 -17.63
C THR A 169 7.29 2.62 -17.32
N LYS A 170 7.38 2.18 -16.04
CA LYS A 170 6.91 0.88 -15.56
C LYS A 170 5.99 1.03 -14.35
N PHE A 171 5.06 0.10 -14.26
CA PHE A 171 4.24 -0.14 -13.07
C PHE A 171 4.44 -1.57 -12.61
N TYR A 172 4.71 -1.73 -11.32
CA TYR A 172 4.84 -3.03 -10.67
C TYR A 172 3.65 -3.27 -9.76
N PHE A 173 3.13 -4.48 -9.84
CA PHE A 173 1.88 -4.88 -9.19
C PHE A 173 1.95 -6.34 -8.75
N ALA A 174 1.24 -6.70 -7.70
CA ALA A 174 1.06 -8.07 -7.29
C ALA A 174 -0.42 -8.41 -7.07
N ASP A 175 -0.81 -9.59 -7.51
CA ASP A 175 -1.92 -10.31 -6.91
C ASP A 175 -1.30 -11.30 -5.92
N THR A 176 -1.45 -11.06 -4.62
CA THR A 176 -0.87 -11.89 -3.56
C THR A 176 -1.22 -13.36 -3.72
N THR A 177 -2.41 -13.67 -4.24
CA THR A 177 -2.87 -15.05 -4.47
C THR A 177 -2.12 -15.76 -5.58
N GLU A 178 -1.48 -15.03 -6.50
CA GLU A 178 -0.64 -15.56 -7.58
C GLU A 178 0.83 -15.71 -7.15
N GLY A 179 1.25 -15.05 -6.08
CA GLY A 179 2.57 -15.20 -5.48
C GLY A 179 3.71 -14.51 -6.24
N SER A 180 3.43 -13.78 -7.32
CA SER A 180 4.41 -13.13 -8.18
C SER A 180 4.23 -11.61 -8.25
N LEU A 181 5.34 -10.88 -8.51
CA LEU A 181 5.27 -9.50 -8.95
C LEU A 181 5.18 -9.46 -10.47
N LEU A 182 4.30 -8.60 -10.95
CA LEU A 182 4.06 -8.32 -12.37
C LEU A 182 4.67 -6.97 -12.74
N GLU A 183 5.14 -6.83 -13.96
CA GLU A 183 5.58 -5.57 -14.56
C GLU A 183 4.66 -5.24 -15.75
N TYR A 184 4.27 -3.99 -15.83
CA TYR A 184 3.56 -3.42 -17.00
C TYR A 184 4.37 -2.27 -17.57
N ASN A 185 4.28 -2.03 -18.87
CA ASN A 185 4.61 -0.73 -19.41
C ASN A 185 3.56 0.27 -18.95
N PHE A 186 4.03 1.42 -18.50
CA PHE A 186 3.18 2.49 -17.99
C PHE A 186 3.30 3.75 -18.85
N ASN A 187 2.17 4.23 -19.33
CA ASN A 187 2.08 5.55 -19.96
C ASN A 187 1.65 6.58 -18.94
N LEU A 188 2.60 7.38 -18.44
CA LEU A 188 2.32 8.39 -17.43
C LEU A 188 1.32 9.45 -17.91
N ASP A 189 1.31 9.79 -19.20
CA ASP A 189 0.41 10.84 -19.72
C ASP A 189 -1.04 10.39 -19.75
N GLU A 190 -1.29 9.19 -20.18
CA GLU A 190 -2.63 8.61 -20.31
C GLU A 190 -3.11 7.91 -19.02
N GLY A 191 -2.18 7.43 -18.16
CA GLY A 191 -2.52 6.53 -17.05
C GLY A 191 -2.96 5.16 -17.56
N SER A 192 -2.29 4.64 -18.60
CA SER A 192 -2.62 3.36 -19.20
C SER A 192 -1.50 2.34 -19.00
N LEU A 193 -1.89 1.06 -18.94
CA LEU A 193 -0.99 -0.09 -18.77
C LEU A 193 -1.00 -0.94 -20.05
N SER A 194 0.17 -1.50 -20.40
CA SER A 194 0.32 -2.48 -21.47
C SER A 194 1.42 -3.51 -21.15
N ASP A 195 1.54 -4.53 -22.00
CA ASP A 195 2.64 -5.50 -21.98
C ASP A 195 2.89 -6.15 -20.60
N LYS A 196 1.82 -6.63 -19.96
CA LYS A 196 1.87 -7.37 -18.70
C LYS A 196 2.80 -8.58 -18.80
N LYS A 197 3.75 -8.69 -17.89
CA LYS A 197 4.64 -9.86 -17.78
C LYS A 197 4.97 -10.17 -16.33
N ASN A 198 5.40 -11.42 -16.08
CA ASN A 198 5.99 -11.80 -14.81
C ASN A 198 7.34 -11.09 -14.65
N PHE A 199 7.55 -10.45 -13.50
CA PHE A 199 8.79 -9.75 -13.17
C PHE A 199 9.62 -10.52 -12.14
N PHE A 200 8.97 -11.05 -11.08
CA PHE A 200 9.67 -11.66 -9.97
C PHE A 200 8.83 -12.74 -9.29
N ASN A 201 9.47 -13.85 -8.97
CA ASN A 201 8.89 -14.92 -8.17
C ASN A 201 9.78 -15.20 -6.96
N PHE A 202 9.15 -15.46 -5.82
CA PHE A 202 9.86 -15.80 -4.59
C PHE A 202 8.99 -16.72 -3.73
N ASP A 203 9.56 -17.79 -3.25
CA ASP A 203 8.85 -18.90 -2.60
C ASP A 203 8.70 -18.75 -1.08
N ARG A 204 9.19 -17.65 -0.50
CA ARG A 204 9.08 -17.37 0.93
C ARG A 204 8.04 -16.27 1.19
N GLY A 205 6.92 -16.65 1.81
CA GLY A 205 5.77 -15.78 2.03
C GLY A 205 5.12 -15.31 0.72
N ALA A 206 4.08 -14.50 0.81
CA ALA A 206 3.37 -13.95 -0.33
C ALA A 206 3.70 -12.46 -0.54
N PRO A 207 3.70 -11.93 -1.77
CA PRO A 207 3.95 -10.50 -2.01
C PRO A 207 2.85 -9.66 -1.40
N ASP A 208 3.25 -8.63 -0.65
CA ASP A 208 2.38 -7.65 -0.03
C ASP A 208 2.74 -6.24 -0.52
N GLY A 209 2.65 -5.20 0.30
CA GLY A 209 3.02 -3.85 -0.08
C GLY A 209 4.51 -3.71 -0.42
N SER A 210 4.82 -2.68 -1.19
CA SER A 210 6.18 -2.41 -1.65
C SER A 210 6.48 -0.92 -1.75
N THR A 211 7.77 -0.61 -1.75
CA THR A 211 8.28 0.69 -2.20
C THR A 211 9.44 0.49 -3.19
N ILE A 212 9.87 1.57 -3.85
CA ILE A 212 10.99 1.53 -4.80
C ILE A 212 11.98 2.63 -4.44
N ASP A 213 13.29 2.34 -4.57
CA ASP A 213 14.32 3.33 -4.35
C ASP A 213 14.71 4.06 -5.65
N SER A 214 15.56 5.10 -5.54
CA SER A 214 15.99 5.92 -6.67
C SER A 214 16.80 5.17 -7.72
N ASP A 215 17.37 4.02 -7.35
CA ASP A 215 18.15 3.16 -8.25
C ASP A 215 17.27 2.10 -8.93
N GLY A 216 15.96 2.10 -8.63
CA GLY A 216 14.96 1.20 -9.19
C GLY A 216 14.87 -0.17 -8.52
N PHE A 217 15.49 -0.36 -7.33
CA PHE A 217 15.27 -1.58 -6.57
C PHE A 217 13.92 -1.54 -5.87
N ILE A 218 13.15 -2.61 -6.02
CA ILE A 218 11.87 -2.79 -5.32
C ILE A 218 12.13 -3.41 -3.96
N TRP A 219 11.53 -2.86 -2.92
CA TRP A 219 11.54 -3.38 -1.55
C TRP A 219 10.16 -3.96 -1.27
N ASN A 220 10.03 -5.28 -1.37
CA ASN A 220 8.76 -5.99 -1.26
C ASN A 220 8.61 -6.65 0.10
N CYS A 221 7.55 -6.28 0.80
CA CYS A 221 7.13 -6.93 2.04
C CYS A 221 6.54 -8.31 1.76
N ARG A 222 6.81 -9.26 2.66
CA ARG A 222 6.41 -10.66 2.47
C ARG A 222 5.49 -11.11 3.60
N TRP A 223 4.20 -11.17 3.31
CA TRP A 223 3.21 -11.74 4.23
C TRP A 223 3.52 -13.22 4.51
N GLY A 224 3.62 -13.60 5.78
CA GLY A 224 4.01 -14.95 6.18
C GLY A 224 5.49 -15.28 5.94
N GLY A 225 6.28 -14.31 5.49
CA GLY A 225 7.68 -14.51 5.10
C GLY A 225 8.71 -13.98 6.12
N SER A 226 8.28 -13.19 7.10
CA SER A 226 9.16 -12.55 8.10
C SER A 226 10.30 -11.74 7.48
N CYS A 227 10.11 -11.13 6.32
CA CYS A 227 11.16 -10.39 5.63
C CYS A 227 10.65 -9.30 4.69
N VAL A 228 11.55 -8.38 4.37
CA VAL A 228 11.49 -7.54 3.17
C VAL A 228 12.56 -8.03 2.19
N VAL A 229 12.17 -8.22 0.94
CA VAL A 229 13.07 -8.63 -0.14
C VAL A 229 13.41 -7.41 -1.00
N LYS A 230 14.68 -7.09 -1.11
CA LYS A 230 15.20 -6.10 -2.06
C LYS A 230 15.47 -6.78 -3.39
N ILE A 231 14.79 -6.30 -4.43
CA ILE A 231 14.80 -6.89 -5.78
C ILE A 231 15.44 -5.89 -6.74
N ASP A 232 16.41 -6.33 -7.51
CA ASP A 232 17.08 -5.47 -8.49
C ASP A 232 16.16 -5.15 -9.69
N PRO A 233 16.49 -4.12 -10.52
CA PRO A 233 15.69 -3.77 -11.69
C PRO A 233 15.55 -4.85 -12.76
N LYS A 234 16.24 -5.99 -12.61
CA LYS A 234 16.14 -7.15 -13.51
C LYS A 234 15.28 -8.27 -12.95
N GLY A 235 14.68 -8.08 -11.75
CA GLY A 235 13.86 -9.09 -11.09
C GLY A 235 14.68 -10.17 -10.39
N THR A 236 15.85 -9.83 -9.84
CA THR A 236 16.70 -10.75 -9.06
C THR A 236 16.80 -10.30 -7.61
N VAL A 237 16.84 -11.22 -6.67
CA VAL A 237 17.06 -10.91 -5.25
C VAL A 237 18.44 -10.29 -5.06
N ASP A 238 18.48 -9.05 -4.59
CA ASP A 238 19.72 -8.38 -4.16
C ASP A 238 20.02 -8.69 -2.69
N GLN A 239 19.02 -8.51 -1.81
CA GLN A 239 19.17 -8.73 -0.38
C GLN A 239 17.83 -9.09 0.28
N ILE A 240 17.90 -9.85 1.36
CA ILE A 240 16.76 -10.17 2.23
C ILE A 240 17.03 -9.56 3.60
N TYR A 241 16.04 -8.83 4.12
CA TYR A 241 16.06 -8.23 5.45
C TYR A 241 15.08 -8.97 6.34
N GLU A 242 15.62 -9.68 7.33
CA GLU A 242 14.84 -10.44 8.29
C GLU A 242 14.12 -9.52 9.28
N LEU A 243 12.85 -9.78 9.56
CA LEU A 243 12.06 -9.07 10.55
C LEU A 243 11.60 -10.01 11.67
N PRO A 244 11.45 -9.50 12.91
CA PRO A 244 11.02 -10.31 14.05
C PRO A 244 9.50 -10.55 14.10
N VAL A 245 8.78 -10.30 12.99
CA VAL A 245 7.33 -10.48 12.84
C VAL A 245 7.05 -11.34 11.60
N GLU A 246 6.02 -12.16 11.65
CA GLU A 246 5.69 -13.09 10.58
C GLU A 246 5.10 -12.37 9.36
N ASN A 247 4.12 -11.48 9.60
CA ASN A 247 3.38 -10.80 8.56
C ASN A 247 3.91 -9.39 8.39
N VAL A 248 4.75 -9.20 7.38
CA VAL A 248 5.28 -7.90 6.97
C VAL A 248 4.42 -7.41 5.84
N THR A 249 3.75 -6.27 6.02
CA THR A 249 2.64 -5.84 5.18
C THR A 249 3.04 -4.79 4.16
N ASN A 250 3.61 -3.66 4.60
CA ASN A 250 3.91 -2.54 3.71
C ASN A 250 5.16 -1.79 4.15
N CYS A 251 5.73 -0.98 3.26
CA CYS A 251 6.91 -0.18 3.59
C CYS A 251 7.00 1.11 2.76
N VAL A 252 7.68 2.10 3.31
CA VAL A 252 7.94 3.38 2.64
C VAL A 252 9.27 3.97 3.09
N PHE A 253 9.98 4.63 2.19
CA PHE A 253 11.11 5.47 2.54
C PHE A 253 10.65 6.81 3.10
N GLY A 254 11.26 7.24 4.22
CA GLY A 254 10.96 8.51 4.88
C GLY A 254 12.16 9.10 5.60
N GLY A 255 11.91 10.16 6.37
CA GLY A 255 12.94 10.99 6.99
C GLY A 255 13.46 12.07 6.07
N ASN A 256 14.22 13.03 6.61
CA ASN A 256 14.70 14.19 5.89
C ASN A 256 15.57 13.86 4.66
N ASP A 257 16.25 12.74 4.68
CA ASP A 257 17.13 12.28 3.59
C ASP A 257 16.56 11.10 2.79
N LEU A 258 15.35 10.64 3.12
CA LEU A 258 14.66 9.50 2.53
C LEU A 258 15.47 8.18 2.56
N LYS A 259 16.32 7.99 3.60
CA LYS A 259 17.18 6.80 3.73
C LYS A 259 16.70 5.81 4.79
N THR A 260 15.66 6.14 5.52
CA THR A 260 15.06 5.23 6.50
C THR A 260 13.87 4.53 5.89
N LEU A 261 13.91 3.19 5.88
CA LEU A 261 12.76 2.37 5.47
C LEU A 261 11.88 2.11 6.71
N PHE A 262 10.66 2.61 6.68
CA PHE A 262 9.63 2.33 7.68
C PHE A 262 8.75 1.18 7.19
N ILE A 263 8.41 0.26 8.09
CA ILE A 263 7.75 -1.01 7.77
C ILE A 263 6.59 -1.23 8.75
N THR A 264 5.47 -1.70 8.25
CA THR A 264 4.29 -2.15 9.02
C THR A 264 4.11 -3.65 8.98
#